data_ef5e34032fb8655600b6224ec2bb79a0
#
_entry.id   ef5e34032fb8655600b6224ec2bb79a0
#
_cell.length_a   1.000
_cell.length_b   1.000
_cell.length_c   1.000
_cell.angle_alpha   90.00
_cell.angle_beta   90.00
_cell.angle_gamma   90.00
#
_symmetry.space_group_name_H-M   'P 1'
#
loop_
_entity.id
_entity.type
_entity.pdbx_description
1 polymer ?
#
loop_
_entity_poly.entity_id
_entity_poly.type
_entity_poly.pdbx_seq_one_letter_code
_entity_poly.pdbx_strand_id
1 'polypeptide(L)'
;YKRQLLYDAVGMPSLEAEYRIDDRWSVNLEGEVAWWSKKPRHKYYQIATISPEARYWFKTRQPWHGHYLGVFVGGSWYDLENGARGYKGDFWMVGLSYGYMFPLGRRLSLETGLGIDFLHTEYEEYLPIDGHYVYQQTSRTNWLGPVKLKFALVWRLWDANRKGGAR
;
A
#
# COMPACT_ATOMS: atom_id res chain seq x y z
N TYR A 1 -6.45 1.53 -12.62
CA TYR A 1 -6.83 0.63 -11.54
C TYR A 1 -5.79 -0.47 -11.41
N LYS A 2 -5.32 -0.68 -10.21
CA LYS A 2 -4.34 -1.72 -9.89
C LYS A 2 -4.83 -2.52 -8.68
N ARG A 3 -4.53 -3.79 -8.66
CA ARG A 3 -4.83 -4.70 -7.57
C ARG A 3 -3.58 -5.50 -7.21
N GLN A 4 -3.20 -5.49 -5.96
CA GLN A 4 -2.03 -6.20 -5.48
C GLN A 4 -2.40 -7.66 -5.15
N LEU A 5 -1.89 -8.58 -5.98
CA LEU A 5 -2.15 -10.00 -5.84
C LEU A 5 -1.57 -10.61 -4.57
N LEU A 6 -0.44 -10.08 -4.11
CA LEU A 6 0.22 -10.60 -2.91
C LEU A 6 -0.61 -10.33 -1.66
N TYR A 7 -1.13 -9.11 -1.51
CA TYR A 7 -1.97 -8.74 -0.38
C TYR A 7 -3.35 -9.41 -0.43
N ASP A 8 -3.89 -9.63 -1.63
CA ASP A 8 -5.11 -10.42 -1.79
C ASP A 8 -4.93 -11.87 -1.33
N ALA A 9 -3.75 -12.47 -1.58
CA ALA A 9 -3.44 -13.83 -1.13
C ALA A 9 -3.30 -13.93 0.40
N VAL A 10 -2.89 -12.86 1.07
CA VAL A 10 -2.81 -12.75 2.54
C VAL A 10 -4.13 -12.23 3.12
N GLY A 11 -5.08 -11.87 2.24
CA GLY A 11 -6.40 -11.38 2.61
C GLY A 11 -6.45 -9.90 3.01
N MET A 12 -5.54 -9.09 2.52
CA MET A 12 -5.54 -7.64 2.65
C MET A 12 -5.86 -7.02 1.28
N PRO A 13 -7.14 -6.82 0.94
CA PRO A 13 -7.49 -6.21 -0.33
C PRO A 13 -6.88 -4.80 -0.43
N SER A 14 -6.19 -4.55 -1.53
CA SER A 14 -5.61 -3.26 -1.84
C SER A 14 -6.20 -2.69 -3.13
N LEU A 15 -6.37 -1.40 -3.15
CA LEU A 15 -6.81 -0.63 -4.30
C LEU A 15 -5.78 0.45 -4.60
N GLU A 16 -5.44 0.58 -5.87
CA GLU A 16 -4.44 1.54 -6.29
C GLU A 16 -4.92 2.28 -7.55
N ALA A 17 -4.72 3.58 -7.56
CA ALA A 17 -5.00 4.44 -8.69
C ALA A 17 -3.74 5.23 -9.06
N GLU A 18 -3.36 5.22 -10.34
CA GLU A 18 -2.22 5.98 -10.82
C GLU A 18 -2.62 6.91 -11.96
N TYR A 19 -2.17 8.14 -11.87
CA TYR A 19 -2.35 9.18 -12.86
C TYR A 19 -1.00 9.63 -13.41
N ARG A 20 -0.85 9.63 -14.72
CA ARG A 20 0.35 10.10 -15.40
C ARG A 20 0.25 11.58 -15.67
N ILE A 21 1.21 12.34 -15.16
CA ILE A 21 1.27 13.81 -15.32
C ILE A 21 1.91 14.14 -16.67
N ASP A 22 3.04 13.47 -16.98
CA ASP A 22 3.77 13.61 -18.23
C ASP A 22 4.44 12.29 -18.65
N ASP A 23 5.37 12.33 -19.61
CA ASP A 23 6.06 11.14 -20.12
C ASP A 23 6.97 10.46 -19.09
N ARG A 24 7.32 11.15 -18.00
CA ARG A 24 8.25 10.66 -16.99
C ARG A 24 7.70 10.63 -15.57
N TRP A 25 6.64 11.39 -15.31
CA TRP A 25 6.11 11.52 -13.97
C TRP A 25 4.69 10.99 -13.86
N SER A 26 4.44 10.26 -12.80
CA SER A 26 3.10 9.86 -12.39
C SER A 26 2.93 10.02 -10.88
N VAL A 27 1.69 10.16 -10.46
CA VAL A 27 1.27 10.11 -9.06
C VAL A 27 0.41 8.89 -8.87
N ASN A 28 0.71 8.13 -7.86
CA ASN A 28 0.02 6.94 -7.45
C ASN A 28 -0.60 7.12 -6.07
N LEU A 29 -1.79 6.61 -5.86
CA LEU A 29 -2.46 6.55 -4.58
C LEU A 29 -2.84 5.10 -4.30
N GLU A 30 -2.31 4.56 -3.24
CA GLU A 30 -2.57 3.20 -2.77
C GLU A 30 -3.37 3.24 -1.47
N GLY A 31 -4.40 2.43 -1.40
CA GLY A 31 -5.21 2.21 -0.20
C GLY A 31 -5.30 0.72 0.11
N GLU A 32 -5.09 0.37 1.35
CA GLU A 32 -5.15 -1.01 1.85
C GLU A 32 -6.08 -1.05 3.04
N VAL A 33 -6.94 -2.07 3.09
CA VAL A 33 -7.84 -2.29 4.22
C VAL A 33 -7.85 -3.78 4.53
N ALA A 34 -7.51 -4.11 5.76
CA ALA A 34 -7.69 -5.45 6.29
C ALA A 34 -8.66 -5.41 7.46
N TRP A 35 -9.69 -6.21 7.40
CA TRP A 35 -10.69 -6.31 8.46
C TRP A 35 -11.02 -7.77 8.73
N TRP A 36 -10.46 -8.30 9.81
CA TRP A 36 -10.67 -9.67 10.22
C TRP A 36 -11.18 -9.73 11.65
N SER A 37 -12.26 -10.42 11.87
CA SER A 37 -12.81 -10.62 13.21
C SER A 37 -13.20 -12.08 13.40
N LYS A 38 -12.61 -12.73 14.41
CA LYS A 38 -13.03 -14.05 14.89
C LYS A 38 -13.57 -13.92 16.32
N LYS A 39 -14.83 -13.54 16.43
CA LYS A 39 -15.55 -13.29 17.69
C LYS A 39 -15.37 -14.38 18.77
N PRO A 40 -15.38 -15.70 18.45
CA PRO A 40 -15.28 -16.72 19.53
C PRO A 40 -13.89 -16.82 20.18
N ARG A 41 -12.87 -16.13 19.66
CA ARG A 41 -11.48 -16.21 20.13
C ARG A 41 -10.86 -14.88 20.53
N HIS A 42 -11.64 -13.79 20.61
CA HIS A 42 -11.13 -12.45 20.86
C HIS A 42 -9.94 -12.10 19.94
N LYS A 43 -10.09 -12.39 18.63
CA LYS A 43 -9.10 -12.04 17.63
C LYS A 43 -9.72 -11.03 16.68
N TYR A 44 -9.17 -9.84 16.73
CA TYR A 44 -9.60 -8.72 15.92
C TYR A 44 -8.38 -8.08 15.25
N TYR A 45 -8.46 -7.90 13.94
CA TYR A 45 -7.40 -7.28 13.15
C TYR A 45 -8.05 -6.26 12.23
N GLN A 46 -7.79 -5.01 12.48
CA GLN A 46 -8.22 -3.92 11.63
C GLN A 46 -7.00 -3.06 11.29
N ILE A 47 -6.73 -2.90 10.01
CA ILE A 47 -5.68 -2.04 9.48
C ILE A 47 -6.24 -1.29 8.29
N ALA A 48 -6.04 0.02 8.25
CA ALA A 48 -6.34 0.85 7.11
C ALA A 48 -5.14 1.74 6.82
N THR A 49 -4.60 1.62 5.61
CA THR A 49 -3.41 2.36 5.17
C THR A 49 -3.75 3.17 3.93
N ILE A 50 -3.21 4.38 3.86
CA ILE A 50 -3.22 5.21 2.65
C ILE A 50 -1.80 5.67 2.35
N SER A 51 -1.38 5.53 1.08
CA SER A 51 -0.01 5.82 0.67
C SER A 51 0.04 6.50 -0.70
N PRO A 52 0.13 7.83 -0.75
CA PRO A 52 0.48 8.56 -1.96
C PRO A 52 1.97 8.36 -2.31
N GLU A 53 2.24 8.25 -3.61
CA GLU A 53 3.57 8.01 -4.17
C GLU A 53 3.76 8.84 -5.44
N ALA A 54 4.89 9.55 -5.54
CA ALA A 54 5.34 10.19 -6.77
C ALA A 54 6.37 9.29 -7.45
N ARG A 55 6.20 9.03 -8.74
CA ARG A 55 7.03 8.10 -9.51
C ARG A 55 7.70 8.80 -10.68
N TYR A 56 8.98 8.52 -10.83
CA TYR A 56 9.76 8.90 -11.98
C TYR A 56 10.05 7.67 -12.85
N TRP A 57 9.61 7.71 -14.12
CA TRP A 57 9.78 6.64 -15.09
C TRP A 57 11.05 6.88 -15.91
N PHE A 58 11.91 5.88 -15.94
CA PHE A 58 13.05 5.91 -16.85
C PHE A 58 12.56 5.85 -18.29
N LYS A 59 13.31 6.49 -19.19
CA LYS A 59 12.92 6.63 -20.59
C LYS A 59 12.69 5.26 -21.23
N THR A 60 11.46 5.00 -21.66
CA THR A 60 11.06 3.79 -22.38
C THR A 60 10.44 4.16 -23.71
N ARG A 61 10.46 3.23 -24.66
CA ARG A 61 9.84 3.42 -25.98
C ARG A 61 8.30 3.51 -25.93
N GLN A 62 7.73 3.03 -24.83
CA GLN A 62 6.28 3.00 -24.62
C GLN A 62 5.94 3.51 -23.21
N PRO A 63 4.89 4.33 -23.07
CA PRO A 63 4.41 4.77 -21.77
C PRO A 63 3.88 3.57 -20.95
N TRP A 64 4.01 3.65 -19.62
CA TRP A 64 3.55 2.63 -18.67
C TRP A 64 4.31 1.29 -18.76
N HIS A 65 5.56 1.30 -19.19
CA HIS A 65 6.43 0.13 -19.22
C HIS A 65 7.82 0.51 -18.72
N GLY A 66 8.53 -0.48 -18.18
CA GLY A 66 9.91 -0.31 -17.76
C GLY A 66 10.07 0.04 -16.30
N HIS A 67 11.22 0.58 -15.98
CA HIS A 67 11.63 0.89 -14.62
C HIS A 67 11.08 2.22 -14.13
N TYR A 68 10.75 2.27 -12.86
CA TYR A 68 10.45 3.52 -12.16
C TYR A 68 11.15 3.58 -10.80
N LEU A 69 11.38 4.78 -10.33
CA LEU A 69 11.78 5.10 -8.97
C LEU A 69 10.68 5.96 -8.36
N GLY A 70 10.26 5.64 -7.15
CA GLY A 70 9.20 6.37 -6.45
C GLY A 70 9.64 6.90 -5.10
N VAL A 71 8.99 7.96 -4.66
CA VAL A 71 9.04 8.45 -3.30
C VAL A 71 7.62 8.41 -2.77
N PHE A 72 7.42 7.77 -1.64
CA PHE A 72 6.11 7.64 -1.02
C PHE A 72 6.10 8.09 0.42
N VAL A 73 4.95 8.53 0.86
CA VAL A 73 4.60 8.74 2.25
C VAL A 73 3.35 7.94 2.54
N GLY A 74 3.14 7.53 3.78
CA GLY A 74 1.94 6.79 4.13
C GLY A 74 1.54 7.01 5.57
N GLY A 75 0.26 6.79 5.83
CA GLY A 75 -0.30 6.75 7.16
C GLY A 75 -1.25 5.58 7.32
N SER A 76 -1.31 5.04 8.51
CA SER A 76 -2.14 3.89 8.83
C SER A 76 -2.70 3.98 10.23
N TRP A 77 -3.90 3.46 10.39
CA TRP A 77 -4.48 3.15 11.69
C TRP A 77 -4.58 1.65 11.82
N TYR A 78 -4.30 1.14 13.01
CA TYR A 78 -4.47 -0.27 13.28
C TYR A 78 -5.06 -0.51 14.67
N ASP A 79 -5.84 -1.57 14.76
CA ASP A 79 -6.35 -2.13 16.00
C ASP A 79 -6.22 -3.66 15.92
N LEU A 80 -5.32 -4.19 16.71
CA LEU A 80 -4.92 -5.57 16.69
C LEU A 80 -5.17 -6.21 18.05
N GLU A 81 -6.12 -7.14 18.15
CA GLU A 81 -6.41 -7.89 19.35
C GLU A 81 -6.11 -9.38 19.14
N ASN A 82 -5.32 -9.97 20.00
CA ASN A 82 -4.94 -11.37 19.95
C ASN A 82 -5.27 -12.11 21.26
N GLY A 83 -6.53 -12.04 21.69
CA GLY A 83 -7.08 -12.78 22.81
C GLY A 83 -6.66 -12.30 24.19
N ALA A 84 -5.38 -12.14 24.46
CA ALA A 84 -4.85 -11.74 25.76
C ALA A 84 -4.42 -10.27 25.83
N ARG A 85 -4.09 -9.67 24.69
CA ARG A 85 -3.62 -8.28 24.58
C ARG A 85 -4.12 -7.66 23.28
N GLY A 86 -4.35 -6.36 23.31
CA GLY A 86 -4.65 -5.55 22.17
C GLY A 86 -3.64 -4.40 22.00
N TYR A 87 -3.42 -4.04 20.76
CA TYR A 87 -2.54 -2.95 20.35
C TYR A 87 -3.31 -2.05 19.40
N LYS A 88 -3.51 -0.83 19.80
CA LYS A 88 -4.16 0.20 18.97
C LYS A 88 -3.21 1.34 18.77
N GLY A 89 -3.05 1.79 17.53
CA GLY A 89 -2.16 2.86 17.23
C GLY A 89 -2.26 3.34 15.80
N ASP A 90 -1.36 4.23 15.52
CA ASP A 90 -1.13 4.74 14.18
C ASP A 90 0.36 4.65 13.84
N PHE A 91 0.65 4.64 12.57
CA PHE A 91 2.00 4.82 12.08
C PHE A 91 2.02 5.72 10.85
N TRP A 92 3.13 6.38 10.68
CA TRP A 92 3.45 7.03 9.43
C TRP A 92 4.76 6.48 8.88
N MET A 93 4.88 6.50 7.57
CA MET A 93 6.04 6.02 6.87
C MET A 93 6.43 6.95 5.74
N VAL A 94 7.72 7.00 5.45
CA VAL A 94 8.28 7.68 4.29
C VAL A 94 9.35 6.80 3.68
N GLY A 95 9.34 6.65 2.36
CA GLY A 95 10.27 5.72 1.74
C GLY A 95 10.50 5.95 0.27
N LEU A 96 11.38 5.11 -0.25
CA LEU A 96 11.73 5.01 -1.65
C LEU A 96 11.27 3.67 -2.20
N SER A 97 10.71 3.67 -3.38
CA SER A 97 10.32 2.47 -4.11
C SER A 97 11.07 2.38 -5.42
N TYR A 98 11.34 1.16 -5.84
CA TYR A 98 11.84 0.85 -7.17
C TYR A 98 11.03 -0.29 -7.74
N GLY A 99 10.61 -0.15 -8.98
CA GLY A 99 9.81 -1.18 -9.61
C GLY A 99 9.98 -1.27 -11.11
N TYR A 100 9.36 -2.31 -11.64
CA TYR A 100 9.31 -2.59 -13.06
C TYR A 100 7.89 -2.98 -13.48
N MET A 101 7.42 -2.41 -14.58
CA MET A 101 6.13 -2.73 -15.16
C MET A 101 6.30 -3.53 -16.45
N PHE A 102 5.86 -4.79 -16.39
CA PHE A 102 5.88 -5.74 -17.52
C PHE A 102 4.59 -5.61 -18.33
N PRO A 103 4.66 -5.40 -19.65
CA PRO A 103 3.47 -5.44 -20.49
C PRO A 103 2.99 -6.89 -20.67
N LEU A 104 1.78 -7.19 -20.25
CA LEU A 104 1.12 -8.48 -20.51
C LEU A 104 0.19 -8.41 -21.72
N GLY A 105 -0.21 -7.20 -22.12
CA GLY A 105 -1.13 -6.99 -23.23
C GLY A 105 -1.41 -5.53 -23.49
N ARG A 106 -2.40 -5.25 -24.34
CA ARG A 106 -2.73 -3.87 -24.72
C ARG A 106 -3.20 -2.98 -23.55
N ARG A 107 -3.86 -3.56 -22.56
CA ARG A 107 -4.43 -2.85 -21.42
C ARG A 107 -4.02 -3.44 -20.06
N LEU A 108 -3.29 -4.55 -20.08
CA LEU A 108 -2.90 -5.27 -18.88
C LEU A 108 -1.39 -5.24 -18.74
N SER A 109 -0.91 -4.98 -17.54
CA SER A 109 0.50 -5.03 -17.17
C SER A 109 0.65 -5.70 -15.80
N LEU A 110 1.82 -6.27 -15.54
CA LEU A 110 2.22 -6.74 -14.23
C LEU A 110 3.24 -5.75 -13.67
N GLU A 111 3.00 -5.26 -12.49
CA GLU A 111 3.93 -4.42 -11.75
C GLU A 111 4.60 -5.23 -10.66
N THR A 112 5.92 -5.16 -10.59
CA THR A 112 6.72 -5.72 -9.49
C THR A 112 7.57 -4.60 -8.90
N GLY A 113 7.72 -4.59 -7.58
CA GLY A 113 8.47 -3.53 -6.93
C GLY A 113 8.93 -3.88 -5.52
N LEU A 114 9.92 -3.14 -5.07
CA LEU A 114 10.47 -3.17 -3.72
C LEU A 114 10.49 -1.76 -3.17
N GLY A 115 10.25 -1.61 -1.87
CA GLY A 115 10.37 -0.33 -1.17
C GLY A 115 11.15 -0.48 0.12
N ILE A 116 11.93 0.55 0.41
CA ILE A 116 12.62 0.74 1.69
C ILE A 116 12.05 2.00 2.31
N ASP A 117 11.66 1.92 3.56
CA ASP A 117 11.09 3.05 4.26
C ASP A 117 11.57 3.19 5.70
N PHE A 118 11.36 4.39 6.21
CA PHE A 118 11.39 4.70 7.62
C PHE A 118 9.94 4.73 8.11
N LEU A 119 9.66 3.92 9.12
CA LEU A 119 8.36 3.80 9.76
C LEU A 119 8.48 4.26 11.21
N HIS A 120 7.57 5.13 11.61
CA HIS A 120 7.39 5.55 13.00
C HIS A 120 6.00 5.17 13.45
N THR A 121 5.89 4.47 14.56
CA THR A 121 4.61 4.07 15.14
C THR A 121 4.52 4.46 16.60
N GLU A 122 3.34 4.95 16.97
CA GLU A 122 2.91 5.10 18.36
C GLU A 122 1.74 4.15 18.58
N TYR A 123 1.81 3.37 19.65
CA TYR A 123 0.74 2.44 19.98
C TYR A 123 0.47 2.34 21.47
N GLU A 124 -0.78 2.10 21.78
CA GLU A 124 -1.26 1.79 23.11
C GLU A 124 -1.47 0.28 23.25
N GLU A 125 -0.93 -0.27 24.32
CA GLU A 125 -1.19 -1.65 24.72
C GLU A 125 -2.36 -1.66 25.69
N TYR A 126 -3.33 -2.54 25.45
CA TYR A 126 -4.48 -2.74 26.32
C TYR A 126 -4.78 -4.22 26.57
N LEU A 127 -5.42 -4.48 27.70
CA LEU A 127 -5.94 -5.81 28.05
C LEU A 127 -7.46 -5.81 27.84
N PRO A 128 -8.01 -6.69 26.99
CA PRO A 128 -9.45 -6.89 26.87
C PRO A 128 -9.96 -7.70 28.07
N ILE A 129 -10.54 -7.03 29.06
CA ILE A 129 -11.13 -7.65 30.27
C ILE A 129 -12.63 -7.34 30.26
N ASP A 130 -13.47 -8.38 30.24
CA ASP A 130 -14.93 -8.29 30.32
C ASP A 130 -15.57 -7.26 29.36
N GLY A 131 -15.01 -7.14 28.14
CA GLY A 131 -15.47 -6.18 27.14
C GLY A 131 -15.00 -4.74 27.36
N HIS A 132 -14.11 -4.50 28.31
CA HIS A 132 -13.47 -3.22 28.57
C HIS A 132 -12.00 -3.23 28.17
N TYR A 133 -11.53 -2.12 27.60
CA TYR A 133 -10.12 -1.92 27.26
C TYR A 133 -9.38 -1.32 28.48
N VAL A 134 -8.54 -2.12 29.10
CA VAL A 134 -7.71 -1.65 30.21
C VAL A 134 -6.36 -1.24 29.67
N TYR A 135 -6.14 0.08 29.57
CA TYR A 135 -4.87 0.68 29.13
C TYR A 135 -3.71 0.20 30.00
N GLN A 136 -2.60 -0.16 29.38
CA GLN A 136 -1.38 -0.57 30.05
C GLN A 136 -0.26 0.44 29.88
N GLN A 137 0.11 0.74 28.65
CA GLN A 137 1.21 1.67 28.33
C GLN A 137 1.13 2.17 26.91
N THR A 138 1.76 3.32 26.67
CA THR A 138 2.03 3.85 25.32
C THR A 138 3.49 3.56 24.97
N SER A 139 3.72 3.01 23.79
CA SER A 139 5.07 2.71 23.29
C SER A 139 5.28 3.34 21.92
N ARG A 140 6.55 3.68 21.64
CA ARG A 140 6.97 4.24 20.35
C ARG A 140 8.07 3.38 19.77
N THR A 141 7.99 3.12 18.49
CA THR A 141 9.00 2.34 17.78
C THR A 141 9.31 2.97 16.43
N ASN A 142 10.60 2.99 16.12
CA ASN A 142 11.11 3.38 14.82
C ASN A 142 11.71 2.17 14.12
N TRP A 143 11.45 2.03 12.84
CA TRP A 143 12.02 0.97 12.05
C TRP A 143 12.46 1.48 10.68
N LEU A 144 13.60 0.99 10.20
CA LEU A 144 14.12 1.29 8.87
C LEU A 144 14.43 -0.03 8.17
N GLY A 145 13.84 -0.26 7.02
CA GLY A 145 14.10 -1.47 6.26
C GLY A 145 13.15 -1.71 5.09
N PRO A 146 13.20 -2.89 4.47
CA PRO A 146 12.29 -3.26 3.39
C PRO A 146 10.89 -3.52 3.96
N VAL A 147 9.93 -2.64 3.64
CA VAL A 147 8.53 -2.77 4.09
C VAL A 147 7.62 -3.08 2.93
N LYS A 148 7.94 -2.58 1.74
CA LYS A 148 7.04 -2.69 0.58
C LYS A 148 7.56 -3.73 -0.39
N LEU A 149 6.78 -4.80 -0.59
CA LEU A 149 6.95 -5.77 -1.67
C LEU A 149 5.69 -5.73 -2.55
N LYS A 150 5.85 -5.43 -3.82
CA LYS A 150 4.74 -5.20 -4.73
C LYS A 150 4.67 -6.23 -5.84
N PHE A 151 3.48 -6.82 -6.01
CA PHE A 151 3.07 -7.63 -7.16
C PHE A 151 1.63 -7.24 -7.50
N ALA A 152 1.44 -6.43 -8.52
CA ALA A 152 0.14 -5.88 -8.86
C ALA A 152 -0.23 -6.11 -10.33
N LEU A 153 -1.47 -6.50 -10.57
CA LEU A 153 -2.06 -6.43 -11.90
C LEU A 153 -2.60 -5.03 -12.15
N VAL A 154 -2.13 -4.44 -13.24
CA VAL A 154 -2.44 -3.07 -13.63
C VAL A 154 -3.35 -3.07 -14.84
N TRP A 155 -4.55 -2.52 -14.71
CA TRP A 155 -5.47 -2.35 -15.81
C TRP A 155 -5.58 -0.88 -16.19
N ARG A 156 -5.22 -0.54 -17.43
CA ARG A 156 -5.38 0.80 -17.99
C ARG A 156 -6.83 1.04 -18.40
N LEU A 157 -7.51 1.93 -17.69
CA LEU A 157 -8.90 2.30 -17.97
C LEU A 157 -9.00 3.38 -19.04
N TRP A 158 -8.04 4.32 -19.05
CA TRP A 158 -8.04 5.48 -19.92
C TRP A 158 -6.67 5.73 -20.52
N ASP A 159 -6.64 6.09 -21.82
CA ASP A 159 -5.44 6.53 -22.52
C ASP A 159 -5.74 7.90 -23.15
N ALA A 160 -5.26 8.99 -22.49
CA ALA A 160 -5.53 10.36 -22.92
C ALA A 160 -4.92 10.70 -24.30
N ASN A 161 -3.89 9.95 -24.70
CA ASN A 161 -3.18 10.17 -25.97
C ASN A 161 -3.90 9.60 -27.20
N ARG A 162 -5.05 8.96 -27.04
CA ARG A 162 -5.80 8.36 -28.16
C ARG A 162 -6.70 9.35 -28.94
N LYS A 163 -6.72 10.63 -28.54
CA LYS A 163 -7.50 11.67 -29.28
C LYS A 163 -6.83 12.22 -30.55
N GLY A 164 -5.64 11.76 -30.91
CA GLY A 164 -4.88 12.24 -32.07
C GLY A 164 -4.92 11.37 -33.34
N GLY A 165 -5.77 10.37 -33.44
CA GLY A 165 -5.75 9.41 -34.54
C GLY A 165 -7.10 9.14 -35.21
N ALA A 166 -7.89 10.20 -35.48
CA ALA A 166 -9.04 10.10 -36.34
C ALA A 166 -8.88 11.16 -37.48
N ARG A 167 -8.17 10.79 -38.51
CA ARG A 167 -8.29 11.27 -39.89
C ARG A 167 -7.94 10.13 -40.82
#